data_82c4347cf2ee83f8c19420830c54b4c8
#
_entry.id   82c4347cf2ee83f8c19420830c54b4c8
#
_cell.length_a   1.000
_cell.length_b   1.000
_cell.length_c   1.000
_cell.angle_alpha   90.00
_cell.angle_beta   90.00
_cell.angle_gamma   90.00
#
_symmetry.space_group_name_H-M   'P 1'
#
loop_
_entity.id
_entity.type
_entity.pdbx_description
1 polymer ?
#
loop_
_entity_poly.entity_id
_entity_poly.type
_entity_poly.pdbx_seq_one_letter_code
_entity_poly.pdbx_strand_id
1 'polypeptide(L)'
;MKKSAALLTALVLTLSGCGYAEEVNEKKFLIALGIDEGTEYNVRATFVFANPSDSGGEEGAKGSPGSDKSDILTVEAPGIFSAVKQLNRIIGKTIDMTHTKVIIFSGKTAKEGIGDYIYSFAAARDFRPNTYVCVSRCSAEKYLHKIKPSNEISLEKYFDLIMKKVSSDRIDESYLYYFYFNLADKTGGSIVPLVDINANKLPDSSAGKNAADDFGINPKAGELVRKAENKTEVCGSAVFSGGKMVAEIGALSSDISKMIMGEFSSEYFTLRNPSAQKLTSVLLSQRSAPRIKTEIGDITKIRVTVPLNAKYVDSAPPSDAELAEFENYLSSVLSKKGNRIIKRAQTKYESDYFGFNEKLRSSFIDIPAWNSFGWDEKFKTADIKVKFIVQVTDFEELNSGEAMKGEN
;
A
#
# COMPACT_ATOMS: atom_id res chain seq x y z
N MET A 1 19.08 13.36 -64.78
CA MET A 1 19.43 14.43 -63.81
C MET A 1 18.27 14.86 -62.91
N LYS A 2 17.09 15.24 -63.41
CA LYS A 2 15.95 15.67 -62.53
C LYS A 2 15.46 14.58 -61.58
N LYS A 3 15.40 13.31 -62.00
CA LYS A 3 14.96 12.18 -61.14
C LYS A 3 15.99 11.85 -60.05
N SER A 4 17.28 11.97 -60.34
CA SER A 4 18.34 11.74 -59.33
C SER A 4 18.41 12.87 -58.29
N ALA A 5 18.14 14.11 -58.69
CA ALA A 5 18.04 15.22 -57.76
C ALA A 5 16.82 15.09 -56.80
N ALA A 6 15.68 14.68 -57.35
CA ALA A 6 14.49 14.43 -56.53
C ALA A 6 14.69 13.30 -55.48
N LEU A 7 15.40 12.22 -55.86
CA LEU A 7 15.74 11.13 -54.98
C LEU A 7 16.72 11.56 -53.89
N LEU A 8 17.69 12.39 -54.21
CA LEU A 8 18.63 12.95 -53.25
C LEU A 8 17.95 13.88 -52.23
N THR A 9 17.03 14.73 -52.73
CA THR A 9 16.24 15.61 -51.85
C THR A 9 15.32 14.84 -50.93
N ALA A 10 14.67 13.77 -51.41
CA ALA A 10 13.87 12.88 -50.57
C ALA A 10 14.71 12.17 -49.52
N LEU A 11 15.94 11.73 -49.86
CA LEU A 11 16.86 11.09 -48.91
C LEU A 11 17.34 12.06 -47.82
N VAL A 12 17.61 13.32 -48.17
CA VAL A 12 18.01 14.36 -47.21
C VAL A 12 16.86 14.70 -46.24
N LEU A 13 15.61 14.71 -46.72
CA LEU A 13 14.42 14.94 -45.87
C LEU A 13 14.14 13.78 -44.90
N THR A 14 14.50 12.54 -45.25
CA THR A 14 14.34 11.39 -44.34
C THR A 14 15.45 11.30 -43.28
N LEU A 15 16.59 11.95 -43.48
CA LEU A 15 17.71 11.99 -42.54
C LEU A 15 17.60 13.14 -41.50
N SER A 16 16.69 14.09 -41.67
CA SER A 16 16.50 15.22 -40.74
C SER A 16 15.61 14.90 -39.53
N GLY A 17 15.27 13.63 -39.26
CA GLY A 17 14.31 13.19 -38.29
C GLY A 17 14.80 12.97 -36.83
N CYS A 18 16.04 13.31 -36.49
CA CYS A 18 16.57 13.13 -35.13
C CYS A 18 16.93 14.48 -34.49
N GLY A 19 15.92 15.31 -34.21
CA GLY A 19 16.10 16.49 -33.39
C GLY A 19 15.54 16.28 -31.99
N TYR A 20 16.38 16.51 -30.96
CA TYR A 20 16.03 16.51 -29.54
C TYR A 20 15.65 15.17 -28.90
N ALA A 21 16.54 14.18 -28.95
CA ALA A 21 16.56 13.20 -27.89
C ALA A 21 17.41 13.79 -26.74
N GLU A 22 16.76 14.21 -25.62
CA GLU A 22 17.50 14.54 -24.40
C GLU A 22 18.33 13.31 -23.99
N GLU A 23 19.64 13.50 -23.84
CA GLU A 23 20.51 12.40 -23.45
C GLU A 23 20.18 11.91 -22.04
N VAL A 24 20.18 10.60 -21.83
CA VAL A 24 19.91 9.99 -20.51
C VAL A 24 20.87 10.54 -19.45
N ASN A 25 22.07 10.93 -19.84
CA ASN A 25 23.09 11.50 -18.97
C ASN A 25 22.73 12.91 -18.43
N GLU A 26 21.80 13.62 -19.09
CA GLU A 26 21.31 14.93 -18.68
C GLU A 26 20.13 14.84 -17.72
N LYS A 27 19.62 13.63 -17.49
CA LYS A 27 18.49 13.38 -16.59
C LYS A 27 18.92 12.87 -15.22
N LYS A 28 18.13 13.20 -14.21
CA LYS A 28 18.22 12.66 -12.87
C LYS A 28 16.87 12.06 -12.48
N PHE A 29 16.84 10.75 -12.32
CA PHE A 29 15.60 10.00 -12.11
C PHE A 29 15.19 10.03 -10.65
N LEU A 30 13.97 10.53 -10.41
CA LEU A 30 13.33 10.52 -9.09
C LEU A 30 12.78 9.13 -8.79
N ILE A 31 13.12 8.59 -7.60
CA ILE A 31 12.60 7.31 -7.11
C ILE A 31 11.48 7.51 -6.09
N ALA A 32 11.67 8.44 -5.16
CA ALA A 32 10.69 8.71 -4.11
C ALA A 32 10.56 10.21 -3.87
N LEU A 33 9.34 10.65 -3.56
CA LEU A 33 9.00 12.02 -3.22
C LEU A 33 8.36 12.07 -1.84
N GLY A 34 8.98 12.78 -0.91
CA GLY A 34 8.39 13.10 0.40
C GLY A 34 7.75 14.48 0.39
N ILE A 35 6.58 14.60 1.00
CA ILE A 35 5.83 15.85 1.09
C ILE A 35 5.44 16.12 2.53
N ASP A 36 6.02 17.17 3.08
CA ASP A 36 5.74 17.69 4.40
C ASP A 36 5.21 19.13 4.28
N GLU A 37 4.58 19.62 5.33
CA GLU A 37 4.31 21.04 5.47
C GLU A 37 5.63 21.81 5.61
N GLY A 38 5.79 22.88 4.87
CA GLY A 38 6.95 23.74 4.95
C GLY A 38 6.87 24.72 6.15
N THR A 39 7.99 25.34 6.44
CA THR A 39 8.11 26.33 7.51
C THR A 39 8.07 27.75 6.96
N GLU A 40 8.83 27.99 5.88
CA GLU A 40 8.90 29.28 5.19
C GLU A 40 7.90 29.38 4.03
N TYR A 41 7.65 28.22 3.37
CA TYR A 41 6.72 28.09 2.26
C TYR A 41 5.72 26.96 2.53
N ASN A 42 4.71 26.81 1.66
CA ASN A 42 3.62 25.86 1.88
C ASN A 42 4.07 24.40 1.90
N VAL A 43 5.14 24.06 1.17
CA VAL A 43 5.56 22.69 0.95
C VAL A 43 7.05 22.52 1.21
N ARG A 44 7.40 21.52 2.02
CA ARG A 44 8.74 20.97 2.11
C ARG A 44 8.75 19.65 1.33
N ALA A 45 9.48 19.62 0.22
CA ALA A 45 9.59 18.48 -0.66
C ALA A 45 10.97 17.83 -0.54
N THR A 46 10.99 16.53 -0.30
CA THR A 46 12.20 15.70 -0.21
C THR A 46 12.25 14.76 -1.39
N PHE A 47 13.27 14.92 -2.21
CA PHE A 47 13.50 14.17 -3.43
C PHE A 47 14.59 13.14 -3.23
N VAL A 48 14.31 11.90 -3.59
CA VAL A 48 15.25 10.77 -3.52
C VAL A 48 15.52 10.29 -4.94
N PHE A 49 16.78 10.38 -5.37
CA PHE A 49 17.19 10.07 -6.72
C PHE A 49 17.86 8.71 -6.87
N ALA A 50 17.73 8.12 -8.06
CA ALA A 50 18.46 6.93 -8.44
C ALA A 50 19.97 7.20 -8.45
N ASN A 51 20.74 6.22 -7.96
CA ASN A 51 22.20 6.26 -8.07
C ASN A 51 22.60 5.50 -9.33
N PRO A 52 23.30 6.12 -10.31
CA PRO A 52 23.69 5.46 -11.54
C PRO A 52 24.57 4.20 -11.34
N SER A 53 25.24 4.10 -10.18
CA SER A 53 26.08 2.95 -9.82
C SER A 53 25.28 1.67 -9.55
N ASP A 54 23.97 1.76 -9.29
CA ASP A 54 23.15 0.60 -8.95
C ASP A 54 22.66 -0.19 -10.17
N SER A 55 22.87 0.31 -11.38
CA SER A 55 22.31 -0.26 -12.62
C SER A 55 23.33 -0.85 -13.61
N GLY A 56 24.61 -0.91 -13.29
CA GLY A 56 25.67 -1.34 -14.21
C GLY A 56 26.36 -2.62 -13.74
N GLY A 57 26.05 -3.73 -14.39
CA GLY A 57 26.89 -4.92 -14.37
C GLY A 57 28.19 -4.69 -15.12
N GLU A 58 29.16 -4.02 -14.54
CA GLU A 58 30.57 -4.15 -14.89
C GLU A 58 31.34 -4.52 -13.62
N GLU A 59 31.80 -5.76 -13.60
CA GLU A 59 32.82 -6.25 -12.68
C GLU A 59 34.11 -5.44 -12.86
N GLY A 60 34.26 -4.34 -12.17
CA GLY A 60 35.50 -3.58 -12.29
C GLY A 60 35.66 -2.34 -11.42
N ALA A 61 34.61 -1.71 -10.97
CA ALA A 61 34.70 -0.58 -10.06
C ALA A 61 34.39 -1.02 -8.62
N LYS A 62 35.39 -1.43 -7.88
CA LYS A 62 35.34 -1.50 -6.40
C LYS A 62 35.10 -0.07 -5.90
N GLY A 63 33.83 0.33 -5.82
CA GLY A 63 33.45 1.52 -5.08
C GLY A 63 33.88 1.36 -3.63
N SER A 64 34.50 2.38 -3.09
CA SER A 64 34.88 2.43 -1.67
C SER A 64 33.71 2.06 -0.80
N PRO A 65 33.88 1.24 0.28
CA PRO A 65 32.82 0.94 1.23
C PRO A 65 32.35 2.25 1.87
N GLY A 66 31.18 2.76 1.47
CA GLY A 66 30.60 4.00 2.01
C GLY A 66 29.93 4.92 0.99
N SER A 67 29.86 4.58 -0.30
CA SER A 67 29.24 5.44 -1.35
C SER A 67 27.78 5.13 -1.66
N ASP A 68 27.09 4.27 -0.92
CA ASP A 68 25.68 3.90 -1.13
C ASP A 68 24.68 4.94 -0.59
N LYS A 69 25.02 6.22 -0.64
CA LYS A 69 24.05 7.26 -0.28
C LYS A 69 23.29 7.65 -1.53
N SER A 70 22.03 7.18 -1.64
CA SER A 70 21.04 7.81 -2.49
C SER A 70 21.12 9.32 -2.31
N ASP A 71 21.13 10.05 -3.41
CA ASP A 71 21.16 11.50 -3.35
C ASP A 71 19.79 12.00 -2.90
N ILE A 72 19.72 12.51 -1.67
CA ILE A 72 18.48 13.01 -1.05
C ILE A 72 18.61 14.52 -0.91
N LEU A 73 17.69 15.24 -1.54
CA LEU A 73 17.64 16.71 -1.48
C LEU A 73 16.28 17.16 -0.98
N THR A 74 16.28 18.10 -0.05
CA THR A 74 15.07 18.71 0.50
C THR A 74 15.06 20.19 0.17
N VAL A 75 13.92 20.69 -0.33
CA VAL A 75 13.69 22.12 -0.57
C VAL A 75 12.31 22.52 -0.07
N GLU A 76 12.18 23.79 0.32
CA GLU A 76 10.89 24.42 0.58
C GLU A 76 10.50 25.33 -0.58
N ALA A 77 9.23 25.25 -0.99
CA ALA A 77 8.71 26.03 -2.10
C ALA A 77 7.20 26.26 -1.95
N PRO A 78 6.62 27.20 -2.70
CA PRO A 78 5.16 27.41 -2.72
C PRO A 78 4.37 26.18 -3.22
N GLY A 79 5.01 25.28 -3.98
CA GLY A 79 4.42 24.05 -4.51
C GLY A 79 5.48 23.12 -5.11
N ILE A 80 5.09 21.86 -5.41
CA ILE A 80 6.01 20.80 -5.87
C ILE A 80 6.74 21.18 -7.16
N PHE A 81 6.05 21.70 -8.17
CA PHE A 81 6.70 22.07 -9.43
C PHE A 81 7.65 23.28 -9.28
N SER A 82 7.38 24.15 -8.31
CA SER A 82 8.32 25.21 -7.93
C SER A 82 9.56 24.64 -7.25
N ALA A 83 9.42 23.60 -6.43
CA ALA A 83 10.52 22.87 -5.83
C ALA A 83 11.39 22.18 -6.90
N VAL A 84 10.78 21.51 -7.87
CA VAL A 84 11.48 20.91 -9.02
C VAL A 84 12.29 21.97 -9.80
N LYS A 85 11.66 23.13 -10.07
CA LYS A 85 12.34 24.25 -10.76
C LYS A 85 13.55 24.77 -9.97
N GLN A 86 13.46 24.83 -8.65
CA GLN A 86 14.60 25.24 -7.80
C GLN A 86 15.72 24.21 -7.85
N LEU A 87 15.37 22.90 -7.74
CA LEU A 87 16.34 21.82 -7.78
C LEU A 87 17.07 21.73 -9.12
N ASN A 88 16.40 21.92 -10.24
CA ASN A 88 17.04 21.93 -11.57
C ASN A 88 18.15 22.98 -11.67
N ARG A 89 18.07 24.09 -10.91
CA ARG A 89 19.13 25.12 -10.84
C ARG A 89 20.33 24.69 -9.99
N ILE A 90 20.11 23.77 -9.04
CA ILE A 90 21.16 23.29 -8.12
C ILE A 90 21.87 22.07 -8.71
N ILE A 91 21.11 21.15 -9.31
CA ILE A 91 21.60 19.84 -9.78
C ILE A 91 22.29 19.97 -11.14
N GLY A 92 21.94 20.94 -11.97
CA GLY A 92 22.43 21.09 -13.34
C GLY A 92 21.97 19.99 -14.30
N LYS A 93 20.98 19.17 -13.88
CA LYS A 93 20.32 18.11 -14.67
C LYS A 93 18.82 18.29 -14.63
N THR A 94 18.11 17.81 -15.63
CA THR A 94 16.64 17.81 -15.63
C THR A 94 16.13 16.67 -14.78
N ILE A 95 15.25 16.97 -13.83
CA ILE A 95 14.61 15.96 -12.98
C ILE A 95 13.53 15.26 -13.79
N ASP A 96 13.65 13.94 -13.91
CA ASP A 96 12.66 13.06 -14.53
C ASP A 96 11.88 12.32 -13.43
N MET A 97 10.59 12.61 -13.31
CA MET A 97 9.70 12.03 -12.29
C MET A 97 8.97 10.78 -12.77
N THR A 98 9.14 10.38 -14.02
CA THR A 98 8.45 9.21 -14.60
C THR A 98 8.85 7.88 -13.98
N HIS A 99 9.95 7.83 -13.25
CA HIS A 99 10.45 6.65 -12.54
C HIS A 99 10.09 6.62 -11.05
N THR A 100 9.31 7.61 -10.59
CA THR A 100 8.90 7.68 -9.19
C THR A 100 8.10 6.44 -8.79
N LYS A 101 8.55 5.74 -7.77
CA LYS A 101 7.91 4.53 -7.22
C LYS A 101 6.88 4.88 -6.17
N VAL A 102 7.19 5.86 -5.33
CA VAL A 102 6.35 6.20 -4.17
C VAL A 102 6.32 7.71 -3.91
N ILE A 103 5.13 8.20 -3.57
CA ILE A 103 4.90 9.52 -3.01
C ILE A 103 4.48 9.34 -1.55
N ILE A 104 5.20 9.97 -0.63
CA ILE A 104 4.98 9.81 0.81
C ILE A 104 4.58 11.16 1.38
N PHE A 105 3.35 11.25 1.88
CA PHE A 105 2.87 12.42 2.60
C PHE A 105 3.10 12.26 4.10
N SER A 106 3.46 13.33 4.80
CA SER A 106 3.44 13.31 6.26
C SER A 106 2.02 13.16 6.79
N GLY A 107 1.86 12.56 7.97
CA GLY A 107 0.56 12.42 8.61
C GLY A 107 -0.12 13.77 8.88
N LYS A 108 0.66 14.84 9.05
CA LYS A 108 0.12 16.20 9.20
C LYS A 108 -0.47 16.68 7.89
N THR A 109 0.30 16.66 6.81
CA THR A 109 -0.17 17.04 5.47
C THR A 109 -1.38 16.20 5.04
N ALA A 110 -1.36 14.89 5.33
CA ALA A 110 -2.47 14.00 5.00
C ALA A 110 -3.79 14.36 5.73
N LYS A 111 -3.71 14.80 6.99
CA LYS A 111 -4.88 15.26 7.77
C LYS A 111 -5.41 16.61 7.28
N GLU A 112 -4.54 17.51 6.85
CA GLU A 112 -4.93 18.79 6.28
C GLU A 112 -5.61 18.63 4.92
N GLY A 113 -5.11 17.70 4.11
CA GLY A 113 -5.66 17.30 2.82
C GLY A 113 -4.62 17.22 1.72
N ILE A 114 -4.68 16.14 0.95
CA ILE A 114 -3.75 15.88 -0.16
C ILE A 114 -4.41 15.92 -1.54
N GLY A 115 -5.71 16.24 -1.60
CA GLY A 115 -6.49 16.19 -2.83
C GLY A 115 -5.87 17.00 -3.97
N ASP A 116 -5.47 18.24 -3.70
CA ASP A 116 -4.88 19.13 -4.70
C ASP A 116 -3.54 18.61 -5.25
N TYR A 117 -2.74 17.95 -4.39
CA TYR A 117 -1.51 17.27 -4.84
C TYR A 117 -1.83 16.11 -5.78
N ILE A 118 -2.80 15.27 -5.41
CA ILE A 118 -3.21 14.12 -6.23
C ILE A 118 -3.72 14.57 -7.60
N TYR A 119 -4.57 15.61 -7.65
CA TYR A 119 -5.02 16.19 -8.92
C TYR A 119 -3.86 16.74 -9.75
N SER A 120 -2.95 17.45 -9.12
CA SER A 120 -1.79 18.05 -9.79
C SER A 120 -0.87 16.97 -10.37
N PHE A 121 -0.60 15.88 -9.64
CA PHE A 121 0.25 14.79 -10.10
C PHE A 121 -0.41 13.98 -11.21
N ALA A 122 -1.71 13.71 -11.13
CA ALA A 122 -2.43 13.01 -12.17
C ALA A 122 -2.54 13.84 -13.46
N ALA A 123 -2.65 15.16 -13.35
CA ALA A 123 -2.73 16.07 -14.50
C ALA A 123 -1.38 16.29 -15.19
N ALA A 124 -0.29 16.29 -14.44
CA ALA A 124 1.05 16.65 -14.92
C ALA A 124 1.68 15.61 -15.87
N ARG A 125 1.16 14.39 -15.94
CA ARG A 125 1.71 13.25 -16.73
C ARG A 125 3.17 12.89 -16.42
N ASP A 126 3.78 13.57 -15.46
CA ASP A 126 5.16 13.33 -15.05
C ASP A 126 5.28 12.12 -14.08
N PHE A 127 4.17 11.74 -13.47
CA PHE A 127 4.08 10.55 -12.62
C PHE A 127 3.36 9.41 -13.35
N ARG A 128 3.83 8.20 -13.14
CA ARG A 128 3.14 7.02 -13.67
C ARG A 128 1.85 6.75 -12.88
N PRO A 129 0.79 6.27 -13.52
CA PRO A 129 -0.46 5.93 -12.84
C PRO A 129 -0.29 4.94 -11.69
N ASN A 130 0.70 4.05 -11.78
CA ASN A 130 1.06 3.03 -10.79
C ASN A 130 2.12 3.49 -9.78
N THR A 131 2.31 4.79 -9.59
CA THR A 131 3.10 5.34 -8.49
C THR A 131 2.34 5.11 -7.18
N TYR A 132 2.99 4.54 -6.16
CA TYR A 132 2.37 4.31 -4.86
C TYR A 132 2.21 5.61 -4.07
N VAL A 133 1.09 5.73 -3.37
CA VAL A 133 0.83 6.79 -2.38
C VAL A 133 0.89 6.19 -1.00
N CYS A 134 1.64 6.80 -0.09
CA CYS A 134 1.78 6.35 1.29
C CYS A 134 1.66 7.53 2.26
N VAL A 135 1.37 7.23 3.53
CA VAL A 135 1.40 8.22 4.60
C VAL A 135 2.45 7.84 5.64
N SER A 136 3.35 8.76 5.94
CA SER A 136 4.31 8.63 7.04
C SER A 136 3.73 9.20 8.33
N ARG A 137 3.73 8.43 9.42
CA ARG A 137 3.30 8.90 10.75
C ARG A 137 4.26 9.95 11.33
N CYS A 138 5.54 9.90 10.95
CA CYS A 138 6.51 10.96 11.16
C CYS A 138 6.59 11.89 9.93
N SER A 139 7.55 12.83 9.89
CA SER A 139 7.76 13.60 8.64
C SER A 139 8.28 12.68 7.54
N ALA A 140 7.84 12.92 6.30
CA ALA A 140 8.29 12.18 5.13
C ALA A 140 9.81 12.33 4.93
N GLU A 141 10.35 13.54 5.16
CA GLU A 141 11.79 13.81 5.15
C GLU A 141 12.56 12.87 6.10
N LYS A 142 12.14 12.81 7.38
CA LYS A 142 12.80 11.94 8.37
C LYS A 142 12.73 10.48 7.99
N TYR A 143 11.59 10.03 7.48
CA TYR A 143 11.40 8.65 7.03
C TYR A 143 12.36 8.31 5.90
N LEU A 144 12.41 9.13 4.85
CA LEU A 144 13.26 8.91 3.68
C LEU A 144 14.76 8.91 4.03
N HIS A 145 15.19 9.77 4.95
CA HIS A 145 16.58 9.78 5.43
C HIS A 145 16.96 8.58 6.32
N LYS A 146 15.98 7.81 6.83
CA LYS A 146 16.22 6.65 7.70
C LYS A 146 16.12 5.32 7.00
N ILE A 147 15.68 5.29 5.75
CA ILE A 147 15.63 4.06 4.96
C ILE A 147 17.05 3.54 4.74
N LYS A 148 17.24 2.28 5.09
CA LYS A 148 18.47 1.53 4.81
C LYS A 148 18.06 0.19 4.23
N PRO A 149 17.97 0.04 2.89
CA PRO A 149 17.81 -1.27 2.29
C PRO A 149 18.97 -2.19 2.68
N SER A 150 18.77 -3.50 2.60
CA SER A 150 19.89 -4.43 2.70
C SER A 150 20.89 -4.14 1.57
N ASN A 151 22.18 -4.33 1.83
CA ASN A 151 23.29 -3.92 0.95
C ASN A 151 23.25 -4.48 -0.48
N GLU A 152 22.34 -5.38 -0.79
CA GLU A 152 22.23 -6.05 -2.08
C GLU A 152 21.09 -5.50 -2.96
N ILE A 153 20.29 -4.55 -2.44
CA ILE A 153 19.08 -4.08 -3.13
C ILE A 153 19.13 -2.58 -3.29
N SER A 154 19.00 -2.10 -4.54
CA SER A 154 18.83 -0.67 -4.81
C SER A 154 17.58 -0.13 -4.11
N LEU A 155 17.57 1.17 -3.79
CA LEU A 155 16.40 1.80 -3.14
C LEU A 155 15.15 1.73 -4.03
N GLU A 156 15.31 1.78 -5.34
CA GLU A 156 14.22 1.58 -6.29
C GLU A 156 13.60 0.20 -6.15
N LYS A 157 14.44 -0.85 -6.11
CA LYS A 157 13.99 -2.23 -5.94
C LYS A 157 13.39 -2.47 -4.57
N TYR A 158 13.93 -1.83 -3.54
CA TYR A 158 13.36 -1.88 -2.19
C TYR A 158 11.92 -1.38 -2.17
N PHE A 159 11.64 -0.21 -2.75
CA PHE A 159 10.28 0.31 -2.81
C PHE A 159 9.35 -0.60 -3.63
N ASP A 160 9.79 -1.09 -4.78
CA ASP A 160 9.01 -2.04 -5.57
C ASP A 160 8.61 -3.28 -4.76
N LEU A 161 9.55 -3.86 -4.01
CA LEU A 161 9.31 -5.09 -3.26
C LEU A 161 8.46 -4.87 -2.02
N ILE A 162 8.76 -3.81 -1.24
CA ILE A 162 8.05 -3.56 0.03
C ILE A 162 6.60 -3.16 -0.26
N MET A 163 6.36 -2.32 -1.27
CA MET A 163 5.03 -1.89 -1.63
C MET A 163 4.20 -3.07 -2.16
N LYS A 164 4.75 -3.91 -3.03
CA LYS A 164 4.06 -5.13 -3.50
C LYS A 164 3.66 -6.08 -2.37
N LYS A 165 4.44 -6.17 -1.30
CA LYS A 165 4.10 -7.02 -0.14
C LYS A 165 2.94 -6.49 0.68
N VAL A 166 2.83 -5.17 0.83
CA VAL A 166 1.78 -4.54 1.64
C VAL A 166 0.55 -4.20 0.84
N SER A 167 0.68 -4.18 -0.47
CA SER A 167 -0.41 -4.01 -1.43
C SER A 167 -0.86 -5.37 -1.94
N SER A 168 -2.04 -5.43 -2.53
CA SER A 168 -2.54 -6.66 -3.12
C SER A 168 -1.99 -6.86 -4.54
N ASP A 169 -1.87 -8.14 -4.95
CA ASP A 169 -1.42 -8.50 -6.31
C ASP A 169 -2.46 -8.20 -7.41
N ARG A 170 -3.69 -7.82 -7.06
CA ARG A 170 -4.78 -7.69 -8.03
C ARG A 170 -5.05 -6.27 -8.48
N ILE A 171 -5.41 -5.40 -7.55
CA ILE A 171 -5.72 -4.00 -7.81
C ILE A 171 -5.19 -3.25 -6.59
N ASP A 172 -4.27 -2.33 -6.83
CA ASP A 172 -3.64 -1.63 -5.73
C ASP A 172 -4.29 -0.27 -5.53
N GLU A 173 -5.22 -0.20 -4.57
CA GLU A 173 -5.87 1.06 -4.20
C GLU A 173 -4.90 2.12 -3.70
N SER A 174 -3.67 1.75 -3.39
CA SER A 174 -2.61 2.68 -3.03
C SER A 174 -1.93 3.35 -4.22
N TYR A 175 -2.27 2.98 -5.47
CA TYR A 175 -1.77 3.67 -6.64
C TYR A 175 -2.37 5.07 -6.80
N LEU A 176 -1.56 6.01 -7.26
CA LEU A 176 -1.95 7.39 -7.58
C LEU A 176 -3.23 7.44 -8.43
N TYR A 177 -3.34 6.56 -9.40
CA TYR A 177 -4.51 6.46 -10.29
C TYR A 177 -5.80 6.16 -9.51
N TYR A 178 -5.79 5.16 -8.61
CA TYR A 178 -6.96 4.80 -7.82
C TYR A 178 -7.34 5.89 -6.84
N PHE A 179 -6.35 6.46 -6.17
CA PHE A 179 -6.60 7.58 -5.26
C PHE A 179 -7.26 8.75 -6.01
N TYR A 180 -6.71 9.09 -7.19
CA TYR A 180 -7.30 10.13 -8.06
C TYR A 180 -8.75 9.79 -8.45
N PHE A 181 -9.00 8.54 -8.83
CA PHE A 181 -10.34 8.09 -9.27
C PHE A 181 -11.36 8.20 -8.13
N ASN A 182 -11.03 7.70 -6.94
CA ASN A 182 -11.88 7.80 -5.75
C ASN A 182 -12.12 9.25 -5.33
N LEU A 183 -11.11 10.09 -5.45
CA LEU A 183 -11.25 11.53 -5.17
C LEU A 183 -12.18 12.24 -6.17
N ALA A 184 -12.12 11.87 -7.45
CA ALA A 184 -12.96 12.44 -8.50
C ALA A 184 -14.43 11.98 -8.39
N ASP A 185 -14.68 10.75 -7.95
CA ASP A 185 -16.01 10.18 -7.77
C ASP A 185 -16.76 10.80 -6.57
N LYS A 186 -16.06 11.39 -5.61
CA LYS A 186 -16.59 12.04 -4.39
C LYS A 186 -17.42 11.17 -3.45
N THR A 187 -17.64 9.91 -3.77
CA THR A 187 -18.50 8.99 -3.00
C THR A 187 -17.74 7.84 -2.36
N GLY A 188 -16.47 7.67 -2.73
CA GLY A 188 -15.58 6.67 -2.17
C GLY A 188 -14.53 7.25 -1.23
N GLY A 189 -13.94 6.38 -0.42
CA GLY A 189 -12.74 6.65 0.34
C GLY A 189 -11.55 5.95 -0.29
N SER A 190 -10.36 6.23 0.23
CA SER A 190 -9.13 5.54 -0.16
C SER A 190 -8.42 4.98 1.06
N ILE A 191 -7.69 3.90 0.84
CA ILE A 191 -6.83 3.27 1.85
C ILE A 191 -5.42 3.15 1.28
N VAL A 192 -4.42 3.66 2.00
CA VAL A 192 -3.02 3.63 1.54
C VAL A 192 -2.10 3.16 2.67
N PRO A 193 -0.93 2.57 2.37
CA PRO A 193 -0.01 2.08 3.39
C PRO A 193 0.44 3.17 4.37
N LEU A 194 0.56 2.80 5.65
CA LEU A 194 1.24 3.60 6.67
C LEU A 194 2.71 3.20 6.74
N VAL A 195 3.57 4.20 6.81
CA VAL A 195 5.00 4.05 7.03
C VAL A 195 5.44 4.84 8.27
N ASP A 196 6.48 4.38 8.96
CA ASP A 196 7.07 5.11 10.09
C ASP A 196 8.48 4.61 10.41
N ILE A 197 9.13 5.34 11.32
CA ILE A 197 10.40 4.96 11.93
C ILE A 197 10.12 4.22 13.23
N ASN A 198 10.63 3.00 13.34
CA ASN A 198 10.49 2.16 14.53
C ASN A 198 11.50 2.58 15.62
N ALA A 199 11.09 2.52 16.88
CA ALA A 199 11.97 2.76 18.03
C ALA A 199 13.15 1.78 18.09
N ASN A 200 13.01 0.62 17.44
CA ASN A 200 14.05 -0.40 17.29
C ASN A 200 14.57 -0.95 18.63
N LYS A 201 13.64 -1.16 19.56
CA LYS A 201 13.93 -1.68 20.90
C LYS A 201 13.15 -2.95 21.17
N LEU A 202 13.82 -3.93 21.77
CA LEU A 202 13.15 -5.04 22.44
C LEU A 202 13.01 -4.68 23.92
N PRO A 203 11.95 -5.13 24.60
CA PRO A 203 11.79 -4.96 26.04
C PRO A 203 12.96 -5.61 26.81
N ASP A 204 13.52 -4.89 27.77
CA ASP A 204 14.66 -5.37 28.56
C ASP A 204 14.26 -6.38 29.65
N SER A 205 12.97 -6.56 29.92
CA SER A 205 12.48 -7.45 30.96
C SER A 205 11.15 -8.09 30.62
N SER A 206 10.84 -9.18 31.33
CA SER A 206 9.60 -9.94 31.27
C SER A 206 8.37 -9.21 31.88
N ALA A 207 8.29 -7.89 31.74
CA ALA A 207 7.06 -7.16 31.98
C ALA A 207 5.96 -7.80 31.12
N GLY A 208 5.00 -8.42 31.75
CA GLY A 208 3.95 -9.29 31.29
C GLY A 208 3.78 -9.40 29.77
N LYS A 209 3.87 -10.62 29.26
CA LYS A 209 3.63 -10.88 27.85
C LYS A 209 2.30 -10.25 27.47
N ASN A 210 2.31 -9.25 26.60
CA ASN A 210 1.07 -8.74 26.03
C ASN A 210 0.33 -9.91 25.41
N ALA A 211 -0.83 -10.26 25.98
CA ALA A 211 -1.68 -11.29 25.38
C ALA A 211 -2.03 -10.78 23.97
N ALA A 212 -1.66 -11.53 22.93
CA ALA A 212 -2.24 -11.33 21.62
C ALA A 212 -3.78 -11.38 21.80
N ASP A 213 -4.49 -10.43 21.19
CA ASP A 213 -5.94 -10.54 21.06
C ASP A 213 -6.28 -11.93 20.48
N ASP A 214 -7.48 -12.45 20.67
CA ASP A 214 -7.88 -13.79 20.20
C ASP A 214 -7.50 -14.08 18.74
N PHE A 215 -7.12 -13.07 17.97
CA PHE A 215 -6.73 -13.17 16.57
C PHE A 215 -5.51 -12.29 16.24
N GLY A 216 -4.37 -12.52 16.89
CA GLY A 216 -3.11 -11.86 16.59
C GLY A 216 -2.96 -10.44 17.13
N ILE A 217 -1.97 -9.72 16.62
CA ILE A 217 -1.64 -8.34 16.99
C ILE A 217 -2.12 -7.37 15.89
N ASN A 218 -2.36 -6.10 16.26
CA ASN A 218 -2.85 -5.08 15.35
C ASN A 218 -1.99 -3.80 15.41
N PRO A 219 -0.65 -3.88 15.24
CA PRO A 219 0.22 -2.73 15.29
C PRO A 219 0.03 -1.83 14.07
N LYS A 220 0.41 -0.58 14.22
CA LYS A 220 0.64 0.36 13.12
C LYS A 220 2.14 0.52 12.87
N ALA A 221 2.51 1.15 11.77
CA ALA A 221 3.89 1.51 11.51
C ALA A 221 4.50 2.29 12.70
N GLY A 222 5.71 1.94 13.08
CA GLY A 222 6.41 2.45 14.25
C GLY A 222 6.17 1.66 15.56
N GLU A 223 5.18 0.76 15.60
CA GLU A 223 4.74 0.06 16.82
C GLU A 223 5.20 -1.40 16.90
N LEU A 224 5.83 -1.94 15.85
CA LEU A 224 6.35 -3.31 15.89
C LEU A 224 7.46 -3.46 16.94
N VAL A 225 7.33 -4.48 17.77
CA VAL A 225 8.37 -4.82 18.78
C VAL A 225 9.47 -5.60 18.08
N ARG A 226 10.49 -4.91 17.61
CA ARG A 226 11.59 -5.50 16.84
C ARG A 226 12.92 -4.78 17.02
N LYS A 227 13.99 -5.43 16.58
CA LYS A 227 15.32 -4.84 16.43
C LYS A 227 15.88 -5.25 15.06
N ALA A 228 16.23 -4.29 14.22
CA ALA A 228 16.81 -4.52 12.89
C ALA A 228 17.67 -3.32 12.48
N GLU A 229 18.55 -3.49 11.51
CA GLU A 229 19.38 -2.41 10.98
C GLU A 229 18.52 -1.35 10.27
N ASN A 230 17.64 -1.76 9.38
CA ASN A 230 16.64 -0.86 8.79
C ASN A 230 15.58 -0.51 9.85
N LYS A 231 15.52 0.75 10.23
CA LYS A 231 14.58 1.26 11.24
C LYS A 231 13.22 1.64 10.68
N THR A 232 13.08 1.69 9.36
CA THR A 232 11.79 2.01 8.74
C THR A 232 10.91 0.78 8.61
N GLU A 233 9.60 0.97 8.64
CA GLU A 233 8.63 -0.11 8.46
C GLU A 233 7.37 0.37 7.76
N VAL A 234 6.69 -0.56 7.12
CA VAL A 234 5.39 -0.38 6.50
C VAL A 234 4.42 -1.31 7.22
N CYS A 235 3.42 -0.76 7.90
CA CYS A 235 2.52 -1.56 8.73
C CYS A 235 1.19 -0.84 8.97
N GLY A 236 0.06 -1.48 8.62
CA GLY A 236 -1.25 -0.87 8.70
C GLY A 236 -1.51 0.13 7.57
N SER A 237 -2.60 0.87 7.68
CA SER A 237 -3.04 1.76 6.60
C SER A 237 -3.62 3.07 7.12
N ALA A 238 -3.51 4.12 6.29
CA ALA A 238 -4.20 5.39 6.42
C ALA A 238 -5.52 5.32 5.64
N VAL A 239 -6.61 5.75 6.25
CA VAL A 239 -7.94 5.82 5.65
C VAL A 239 -8.25 7.26 5.32
N PHE A 240 -8.74 7.49 4.10
CA PHE A 240 -9.12 8.80 3.60
C PHE A 240 -10.63 8.88 3.35
N SER A 241 -11.19 10.04 3.63
CA SER A 241 -12.51 10.46 3.15
C SER A 241 -12.28 11.63 2.19
N GLY A 242 -12.56 11.43 0.91
CA GLY A 242 -12.07 12.33 -0.11
C GLY A 242 -10.55 12.52 -0.04
N GLY A 243 -10.08 13.76 -0.07
CA GLY A 243 -8.64 14.09 0.00
C GLY A 243 -8.04 14.18 1.40
N LYS A 244 -8.78 13.89 2.49
CA LYS A 244 -8.32 14.05 3.87
C LYS A 244 -8.18 12.72 4.60
N MET A 245 -7.05 12.51 5.27
CA MET A 245 -6.87 11.36 6.15
C MET A 245 -7.75 11.49 7.40
N VAL A 246 -8.63 10.53 7.62
CA VAL A 246 -9.58 10.49 8.74
C VAL A 246 -9.21 9.46 9.81
N ALA A 247 -8.41 8.45 9.47
CA ALA A 247 -7.98 7.44 10.43
C ALA A 247 -6.67 6.77 10.05
N GLU A 248 -6.05 6.15 11.06
CA GLU A 248 -4.98 5.17 10.92
C GLU A 248 -5.49 3.85 11.48
N ILE A 249 -5.37 2.77 10.72
CA ILE A 249 -5.73 1.41 11.14
C ILE A 249 -4.49 0.52 11.20
N GLY A 250 -4.46 -0.40 12.16
CA GLY A 250 -3.34 -1.33 12.31
C GLY A 250 -3.39 -2.48 11.29
N ALA A 251 -2.34 -3.29 11.27
CA ALA A 251 -2.10 -4.37 10.30
C ALA A 251 -3.30 -5.31 10.17
N LEU A 252 -3.74 -5.93 11.27
CA LEU A 252 -4.89 -6.85 11.24
C LEU A 252 -6.17 -6.20 10.70
N SER A 253 -6.44 -4.94 11.06
CA SER A 253 -7.61 -4.22 10.54
C SER A 253 -7.46 -3.93 9.05
N SER A 254 -6.25 -3.63 8.59
CA SER A 254 -5.93 -3.45 7.17
C SER A 254 -6.15 -4.75 6.38
N ASP A 255 -5.64 -5.87 6.88
CA ASP A 255 -5.77 -7.17 6.22
C ASP A 255 -7.24 -7.61 6.12
N ILE A 256 -8.01 -7.47 7.21
CA ILE A 256 -9.45 -7.77 7.18
C ILE A 256 -10.19 -6.84 6.20
N SER A 257 -9.81 -5.56 6.10
CA SER A 257 -10.38 -4.66 5.10
C SER A 257 -10.07 -5.13 3.69
N LYS A 258 -8.83 -5.51 3.39
CA LYS A 258 -8.43 -6.09 2.10
C LYS A 258 -9.18 -7.39 1.78
N MET A 259 -9.42 -8.25 2.78
CA MET A 259 -10.26 -9.45 2.59
C MET A 259 -11.68 -9.07 2.15
N ILE A 260 -12.28 -8.03 2.73
CA ILE A 260 -13.63 -7.54 2.38
C ILE A 260 -13.65 -6.96 0.97
N MET A 261 -12.59 -6.26 0.57
CA MET A 261 -12.42 -5.67 -0.76
C MET A 261 -12.11 -6.72 -1.84
N GLY A 262 -11.59 -7.88 -1.44
CA GLY A 262 -11.15 -8.93 -2.37
C GLY A 262 -9.72 -8.76 -2.84
N GLU A 263 -8.95 -7.98 -2.12
CA GLU A 263 -7.56 -7.62 -2.40
C GLU A 263 -6.56 -8.31 -1.49
N PHE A 264 -7.01 -9.27 -0.70
CA PHE A 264 -6.17 -10.08 0.14
C PHE A 264 -5.59 -11.26 -0.64
N SER A 265 -4.27 -11.42 -0.61
CA SER A 265 -3.60 -12.57 -1.22
C SER A 265 -3.51 -13.71 -0.20
N SER A 266 -2.51 -13.68 0.67
CA SER A 266 -2.34 -14.62 1.76
C SER A 266 -1.43 -14.04 2.84
N GLU A 267 -1.66 -14.43 4.12
CA GLU A 267 -0.84 -14.03 5.24
C GLU A 267 -0.95 -15.04 6.40
N TYR A 268 0.08 -15.11 7.24
CA TYR A 268 0.09 -15.95 8.44
C TYR A 268 -0.57 -15.23 9.61
N PHE A 269 -1.47 -15.96 10.30
CA PHE A 269 -2.10 -15.49 11.51
C PHE A 269 -1.88 -16.48 12.63
N THR A 270 -1.51 -15.97 13.81
CA THR A 270 -1.44 -16.76 15.04
C THR A 270 -2.58 -16.36 15.94
N LEU A 271 -3.39 -17.32 16.33
CA LEU A 271 -4.60 -17.11 17.12
C LEU A 271 -4.73 -18.17 18.21
N ARG A 272 -5.57 -17.89 19.20
CA ARG A 272 -5.89 -18.88 20.23
C ARG A 272 -6.94 -19.86 19.68
N ASN A 273 -6.57 -21.12 19.57
CA ASN A 273 -7.49 -22.17 19.19
C ASN A 273 -8.32 -22.55 20.44
N PRO A 274 -9.66 -22.38 20.43
CA PRO A 274 -10.49 -22.63 21.60
C PRO A 274 -10.50 -24.10 22.00
N SER A 275 -10.50 -25.04 21.04
CA SER A 275 -10.53 -26.48 21.29
C SER A 275 -9.21 -26.98 21.89
N ALA A 276 -8.09 -26.51 21.34
CA ALA A 276 -6.75 -26.91 21.80
C ALA A 276 -6.22 -26.05 22.97
N GLN A 277 -6.86 -24.93 23.31
CA GLN A 277 -6.45 -23.94 24.30
C GLN A 277 -4.99 -23.44 24.13
N LYS A 278 -4.45 -23.54 22.93
CA LYS A 278 -3.08 -23.12 22.57
C LYS A 278 -3.10 -22.12 21.43
N LEU A 279 -1.99 -21.42 21.26
CA LEU A 279 -1.76 -20.61 20.06
C LEU A 279 -1.55 -21.55 18.86
N THR A 280 -2.21 -21.21 17.78
CA THR A 280 -2.16 -21.98 16.52
C THR A 280 -1.90 -21.00 15.38
N SER A 281 -1.01 -21.36 14.48
CA SER A 281 -0.70 -20.59 13.28
C SER A 281 -1.44 -21.16 12.07
N VAL A 282 -2.04 -20.27 11.29
CA VAL A 282 -2.72 -20.59 10.05
C VAL A 282 -2.27 -19.65 8.95
N LEU A 283 -2.13 -20.16 7.74
CA LEU A 283 -2.00 -19.36 6.53
C LEU A 283 -3.42 -19.16 5.97
N LEU A 284 -3.93 -17.93 6.06
CA LEU A 284 -5.19 -17.56 5.41
C LEU A 284 -4.90 -17.09 3.99
N SER A 285 -5.76 -17.46 3.05
CA SER A 285 -5.70 -16.96 1.66
C SER A 285 -7.09 -16.69 1.12
N GLN A 286 -7.17 -15.75 0.17
CA GLN A 286 -8.42 -15.43 -0.51
C GLN A 286 -8.77 -16.57 -1.49
N ARG A 287 -9.89 -17.28 -1.24
CA ARG A 287 -10.34 -18.38 -2.11
C ARG A 287 -10.95 -17.89 -3.42
N SER A 288 -11.74 -16.84 -3.36
CA SER A 288 -12.33 -16.16 -4.53
C SER A 288 -12.75 -14.73 -4.14
N ALA A 289 -13.08 -13.91 -5.13
CA ALA A 289 -13.59 -12.56 -4.88
C ALA A 289 -14.82 -12.59 -3.96
N PRO A 290 -14.98 -11.62 -3.05
CA PRO A 290 -16.15 -11.49 -2.21
C PRO A 290 -17.43 -11.36 -3.04
N ARG A 291 -18.50 -11.99 -2.56
CA ARG A 291 -19.82 -11.84 -3.18
C ARG A 291 -20.57 -10.73 -2.48
N ILE A 292 -20.86 -9.67 -3.22
CA ILE A 292 -21.57 -8.50 -2.70
C ILE A 292 -22.98 -8.50 -3.29
N LYS A 293 -23.99 -8.52 -2.42
CA LYS A 293 -25.40 -8.35 -2.78
C LYS A 293 -25.89 -7.02 -2.24
N THR A 294 -26.52 -6.23 -3.09
CA THR A 294 -27.04 -4.90 -2.76
C THR A 294 -28.55 -4.87 -2.93
N GLU A 295 -29.24 -4.18 -2.03
CA GLU A 295 -30.68 -3.92 -2.09
C GLU A 295 -30.87 -2.43 -1.79
N ILE A 296 -31.33 -1.68 -2.81
CA ILE A 296 -31.54 -0.24 -2.73
C ILE A 296 -32.98 -0.02 -2.28
N GLY A 297 -33.18 0.72 -1.18
CA GLY A 297 -34.45 1.07 -0.59
C GLY A 297 -34.30 2.28 0.33
N ASP A 298 -35.24 2.51 1.23
CA ASP A 298 -35.18 3.57 2.24
C ASP A 298 -33.88 3.43 3.07
N ILE A 299 -33.54 2.20 3.46
CA ILE A 299 -32.26 1.83 4.01
C ILE A 299 -31.58 0.90 3.00
N THR A 300 -30.43 1.33 2.48
CA THR A 300 -29.62 0.48 1.59
C THR A 300 -29.04 -0.68 2.38
N LYS A 301 -29.22 -1.91 1.86
CA LYS A 301 -28.69 -3.12 2.47
C LYS A 301 -27.54 -3.68 1.62
N ILE A 302 -26.43 -4.01 2.27
CA ILE A 302 -25.27 -4.66 1.64
C ILE A 302 -24.93 -5.93 2.41
N ARG A 303 -24.82 -7.05 1.69
CA ARG A 303 -24.45 -8.34 2.25
C ARG A 303 -23.19 -8.82 1.54
N VAL A 304 -22.09 -8.88 2.29
CA VAL A 304 -20.78 -9.30 1.78
C VAL A 304 -20.47 -10.71 2.30
N THR A 305 -20.17 -11.63 1.41
CA THR A 305 -19.68 -12.96 1.77
C THR A 305 -18.23 -13.10 1.29
N VAL A 306 -17.32 -13.30 2.24
CA VAL A 306 -15.86 -13.40 1.99
C VAL A 306 -15.42 -14.85 2.14
N PRO A 307 -15.13 -15.56 1.04
CA PRO A 307 -14.63 -16.94 1.08
C PRO A 307 -13.10 -16.95 1.25
N LEU A 308 -12.63 -17.65 2.29
CA LEU A 308 -11.20 -17.83 2.57
C LEU A 308 -10.87 -19.32 2.66
N ASN A 309 -9.63 -19.65 2.31
CA ASN A 309 -8.99 -20.92 2.68
C ASN A 309 -8.08 -20.70 3.89
N ALA A 310 -7.99 -21.72 4.74
CA ALA A 310 -7.03 -21.78 5.83
C ALA A 310 -6.16 -23.02 5.68
N LYS A 311 -4.84 -22.84 5.73
CA LYS A 311 -3.87 -23.93 5.83
C LYS A 311 -3.36 -23.97 7.26
N TYR A 312 -3.47 -25.11 7.90
CA TYR A 312 -2.97 -25.33 9.25
C TYR A 312 -1.45 -25.52 9.22
N VAL A 313 -0.70 -24.76 10.00
CA VAL A 313 0.78 -24.75 9.91
C VAL A 313 1.43 -25.42 11.12
N ASP A 314 0.78 -25.39 12.28
CA ASP A 314 1.32 -25.92 13.54
C ASP A 314 0.70 -27.28 13.89
N SER A 315 1.55 -28.29 14.08
CA SER A 315 1.21 -29.61 14.67
C SER A 315 0.35 -30.55 13.84
N ALA A 316 0.13 -31.76 14.39
CA ALA A 316 -0.67 -32.79 13.77
C ALA A 316 -2.08 -32.32 13.40
N PRO A 317 -2.63 -32.76 12.27
CA PRO A 317 -3.97 -32.38 11.84
C PRO A 317 -5.01 -32.76 12.93
N PRO A 318 -5.93 -31.83 13.26
CA PRO A 318 -7.03 -32.14 14.14
C PRO A 318 -7.99 -33.19 13.48
N SER A 319 -8.82 -33.81 14.27
CA SER A 319 -9.90 -34.66 13.76
C SER A 319 -10.92 -33.84 12.94
N ASP A 320 -11.72 -34.49 12.08
CA ASP A 320 -12.74 -33.83 11.26
C ASP A 320 -13.71 -32.96 12.09
N ALA A 321 -14.05 -33.42 13.29
CA ALA A 321 -14.93 -32.67 14.21
C ALA A 321 -14.25 -31.39 14.73
N GLU A 322 -12.98 -31.48 15.12
CA GLU A 322 -12.19 -30.32 15.58
C GLU A 322 -11.94 -29.34 14.43
N LEU A 323 -11.80 -29.84 13.20
CA LEU A 323 -11.70 -29.00 11.99
C LEU A 323 -12.95 -28.17 11.78
N ALA A 324 -14.14 -28.79 11.79
CA ALA A 324 -15.39 -28.09 11.59
C ALA A 324 -15.64 -27.04 12.70
N GLU A 325 -15.26 -27.33 13.94
CA GLU A 325 -15.33 -26.37 15.05
C GLU A 325 -14.38 -25.19 14.81
N PHE A 326 -13.16 -25.46 14.37
CA PHE A 326 -12.15 -24.44 14.10
C PHE A 326 -12.53 -23.55 12.90
N GLU A 327 -13.06 -24.11 11.81
CA GLU A 327 -13.59 -23.34 10.66
C GLU A 327 -14.71 -22.39 11.10
N ASN A 328 -15.64 -22.90 11.90
CA ASN A 328 -16.75 -22.10 12.45
C ASN A 328 -16.23 -20.99 13.36
N TYR A 329 -15.25 -21.29 14.21
CA TYR A 329 -14.60 -20.30 15.07
C TYR A 329 -13.94 -19.20 14.26
N LEU A 330 -13.09 -19.54 13.30
CA LEU A 330 -12.43 -18.59 12.41
C LEU A 330 -13.43 -17.70 11.67
N SER A 331 -14.45 -18.33 11.07
CA SER A 331 -15.52 -17.65 10.34
C SER A 331 -16.26 -16.66 11.24
N SER A 332 -16.56 -17.05 12.48
CA SER A 332 -17.24 -16.21 13.48
C SER A 332 -16.38 -15.02 13.92
N VAL A 333 -15.13 -15.27 14.30
CA VAL A 333 -14.21 -14.21 14.77
C VAL A 333 -13.94 -13.19 13.68
N LEU A 334 -13.66 -13.64 12.45
CA LEU A 334 -13.43 -12.75 11.31
C LEU A 334 -14.69 -11.94 10.97
N SER A 335 -15.87 -12.58 10.97
CA SER A 335 -17.14 -11.88 10.74
C SER A 335 -17.41 -10.81 11.80
N LYS A 336 -17.16 -11.11 13.07
CA LYS A 336 -17.30 -10.14 14.16
C LYS A 336 -16.34 -8.96 14.01
N LYS A 337 -15.05 -9.24 13.68
CA LYS A 337 -14.06 -8.19 13.46
C LYS A 337 -14.39 -7.38 12.20
N GLY A 338 -14.76 -8.01 11.08
CA GLY A 338 -15.14 -7.32 9.84
C GLY A 338 -16.34 -6.38 10.05
N ASN A 339 -17.41 -6.86 10.72
CA ASN A 339 -18.56 -6.01 11.02
C ASN A 339 -18.21 -4.83 11.94
N ARG A 340 -17.27 -5.01 12.88
CA ARG A 340 -16.77 -3.92 13.72
C ARG A 340 -15.99 -2.88 12.91
N ILE A 341 -15.19 -3.32 11.92
CA ILE A 341 -14.45 -2.44 11.03
C ILE A 341 -15.43 -1.64 10.16
N ILE A 342 -16.42 -2.28 9.54
CA ILE A 342 -17.49 -1.61 8.79
C ILE A 342 -18.19 -0.56 9.65
N LYS A 343 -18.59 -0.93 10.88
CA LYS A 343 -19.27 0.02 11.78
C LYS A 343 -18.42 1.24 12.10
N ARG A 344 -17.09 1.05 12.29
CA ARG A 344 -16.17 2.18 12.50
C ARG A 344 -16.04 3.05 11.24
N ALA A 345 -15.99 2.44 10.04
CA ALA A 345 -15.95 3.16 8.78
C ALA A 345 -17.20 4.04 8.61
N GLN A 346 -18.39 3.52 8.95
CA GLN A 346 -19.65 4.25 8.88
C GLN A 346 -19.78 5.37 9.92
N THR A 347 -19.37 5.12 11.19
CA THR A 347 -19.72 6.03 12.31
C THR A 347 -18.58 6.91 12.79
N LYS A 348 -17.33 6.54 12.51
CA LYS A 348 -16.16 7.25 13.00
C LYS A 348 -15.34 7.88 11.87
N TYR A 349 -15.21 7.16 10.74
CA TYR A 349 -14.40 7.60 9.62
C TYR A 349 -15.25 8.27 8.54
N GLU A 350 -16.54 7.92 8.49
CA GLU A 350 -17.50 8.38 7.49
C GLU A 350 -16.95 8.23 6.07
N SER A 351 -16.36 7.05 5.79
CA SER A 351 -15.63 6.78 4.55
C SER A 351 -15.91 5.36 4.06
N ASP A 352 -16.46 5.26 2.86
CA ASP A 352 -16.60 4.00 2.10
C ASP A 352 -15.29 3.71 1.34
N TYR A 353 -14.27 3.24 2.04
CA TYR A 353 -13.03 2.79 1.42
C TYR A 353 -13.05 1.31 1.01
N PHE A 354 -14.24 0.67 1.05
CA PHE A 354 -14.41 -0.73 0.63
C PHE A 354 -14.84 -0.87 -0.83
N GLY A 355 -15.12 0.23 -1.52
CA GLY A 355 -15.59 0.23 -2.90
C GLY A 355 -17.06 -0.20 -3.07
N PHE A 356 -17.90 -0.07 -2.02
CA PHE A 356 -19.34 -0.36 -2.15
C PHE A 356 -20.03 0.63 -3.08
N ASN A 357 -19.55 1.87 -3.14
CA ASN A 357 -19.99 2.87 -4.11
C ASN A 357 -19.93 2.35 -5.55
N GLU A 358 -18.86 1.70 -5.96
CA GLU A 358 -18.71 1.16 -7.32
C GLU A 358 -19.75 0.08 -7.63
N LYS A 359 -20.04 -0.80 -6.65
CA LYS A 359 -21.05 -1.85 -6.82
C LYS A 359 -22.46 -1.29 -6.91
N LEU A 360 -22.77 -0.27 -6.11
CA LEU A 360 -24.08 0.39 -6.16
C LEU A 360 -24.26 1.21 -7.42
N ARG A 361 -23.21 1.92 -7.86
CA ARG A 361 -23.24 2.78 -9.05
C ARG A 361 -23.69 2.04 -10.31
N SER A 362 -23.31 0.77 -10.45
CA SER A 362 -23.73 -0.07 -11.57
C SER A 362 -25.24 -0.31 -11.65
N SER A 363 -26.00 -0.01 -10.60
CA SER A 363 -27.47 -0.11 -10.56
C SER A 363 -28.17 1.15 -11.05
N PHE A 364 -27.46 2.22 -11.37
CA PHE A 364 -28.00 3.49 -11.83
C PHE A 364 -27.75 3.68 -13.33
N ILE A 365 -28.74 4.24 -14.02
CA ILE A 365 -28.71 4.40 -15.48
C ILE A 365 -27.69 5.45 -15.91
N ASP A 366 -27.53 6.52 -15.12
CA ASP A 366 -26.65 7.64 -15.43
C ASP A 366 -25.98 8.25 -14.18
N ILE A 367 -25.04 9.13 -14.43
CA ILE A 367 -24.30 9.84 -13.36
C ILE A 367 -25.19 10.79 -12.56
N PRO A 368 -26.11 11.57 -13.15
CA PRO A 368 -27.03 12.40 -12.38
C PRO A 368 -27.88 11.62 -11.39
N ALA A 369 -28.45 10.47 -11.80
CA ALA A 369 -29.19 9.59 -10.88
C ALA A 369 -28.34 9.07 -9.73
N TRP A 370 -27.11 8.65 -10.01
CA TRP A 370 -26.13 8.26 -8.99
C TRP A 370 -25.83 9.41 -8.01
N ASN A 371 -25.52 10.59 -8.53
CA ASN A 371 -25.21 11.75 -7.69
C ASN A 371 -26.40 12.15 -6.79
N SER A 372 -27.64 12.05 -7.32
CA SER A 372 -28.85 12.34 -6.57
C SER A 372 -29.14 11.29 -5.48
N PHE A 373 -28.60 10.08 -5.61
CA PHE A 373 -28.74 9.02 -4.61
C PHE A 373 -28.03 9.38 -3.31
N GLY A 374 -26.89 10.12 -3.35
CA GLY A 374 -26.18 10.63 -2.17
C GLY A 374 -25.58 9.51 -1.31
N TRP A 375 -24.79 8.64 -1.93
CA TRP A 375 -24.23 7.48 -1.25
C TRP A 375 -23.35 7.83 -0.04
N ASP A 376 -22.57 8.87 -0.08
CA ASP A 376 -21.72 9.37 1.00
C ASP A 376 -22.51 9.54 2.32
N GLU A 377 -23.70 10.12 2.28
CA GLU A 377 -24.58 10.24 3.45
C GLU A 377 -25.28 8.92 3.78
N LYS A 378 -25.75 8.18 2.76
CA LYS A 378 -26.43 6.90 2.96
C LYS A 378 -25.51 5.80 3.48
N PHE A 379 -24.21 5.83 3.17
CA PHE A 379 -23.22 4.89 3.71
C PHE A 379 -23.23 4.88 5.25
N LYS A 380 -23.36 6.02 5.89
CA LYS A 380 -23.36 6.18 7.34
C LYS A 380 -24.47 5.38 8.03
N THR A 381 -25.60 5.20 7.36
CA THR A 381 -26.81 4.57 7.90
C THR A 381 -27.18 3.25 7.21
N ALA A 382 -26.45 2.85 6.17
CA ALA A 382 -26.71 1.60 5.47
C ALA A 382 -26.57 0.36 6.39
N ASP A 383 -27.42 -0.65 6.16
CA ASP A 383 -27.32 -1.95 6.84
C ASP A 383 -26.33 -2.86 6.12
N ILE A 384 -25.04 -2.75 6.49
CA ILE A 384 -23.96 -3.51 5.89
C ILE A 384 -23.57 -4.65 6.82
N LYS A 385 -23.58 -5.90 6.30
CA LYS A 385 -23.17 -7.10 7.03
C LYS A 385 -22.16 -7.91 6.24
N VAL A 386 -21.08 -8.26 6.92
CA VAL A 386 -20.00 -9.08 6.37
C VAL A 386 -20.02 -10.45 7.03
N LYS A 387 -19.99 -11.51 6.23
CA LYS A 387 -19.85 -12.90 6.65
C LYS A 387 -18.61 -13.49 6.00
N PHE A 388 -17.68 -13.96 6.82
CA PHE A 388 -16.56 -14.77 6.39
C PHE A 388 -16.94 -16.23 6.37
N ILE A 389 -16.46 -16.97 5.37
CA ILE A 389 -16.60 -18.42 5.26
C ILE A 389 -15.18 -18.95 5.07
N VAL A 390 -14.65 -19.56 6.11
CA VAL A 390 -13.33 -20.18 6.11
C VAL A 390 -13.47 -21.67 5.90
N GLN A 391 -12.64 -22.22 5.01
CA GLN A 391 -12.52 -23.64 4.78
C GLN A 391 -11.06 -24.06 4.97
N VAL A 392 -10.81 -25.07 5.77
CA VAL A 392 -9.48 -25.67 5.90
C VAL A 392 -9.25 -26.59 4.72
N THR A 393 -8.20 -26.36 3.94
CA THR A 393 -8.01 -27.06 2.65
C THR A 393 -6.84 -28.03 2.63
N ASP A 394 -5.80 -27.80 3.44
CA ASP A 394 -4.60 -28.63 3.44
C ASP A 394 -3.98 -28.73 4.82
N PHE A 395 -3.49 -29.91 5.12
CA PHE A 395 -2.47 -30.17 6.10
C PHE A 395 -1.18 -30.43 5.31
N GLU A 396 -0.08 -29.71 5.60
CA GLU A 396 1.19 -30.32 5.26
C GLU A 396 1.25 -31.59 6.12
N GLU A 397 1.09 -32.76 5.48
CA GLU A 397 1.70 -33.94 6.00
C GLU A 397 3.20 -33.60 6.11
N LEU A 398 3.60 -33.11 7.28
CA LEU A 398 4.95 -33.36 7.73
C LEU A 398 5.01 -34.88 7.66
N ASN A 399 5.58 -35.41 6.57
CA ASN A 399 6.07 -36.78 6.55
C ASN A 399 6.67 -36.96 7.91
N SER A 400 6.07 -37.86 8.69
CA SER A 400 6.61 -38.30 9.96
C SER A 400 7.92 -39.03 9.63
N GLY A 401 8.90 -38.20 9.18
CA GLY A 401 10.29 -38.56 9.16
C GLY A 401 10.56 -38.94 10.60
N GLU A 402 10.84 -40.21 10.79
CA GLU A 402 11.29 -40.82 12.03
C GLU A 402 12.00 -39.78 12.88
N ALA A 403 11.45 -39.55 14.07
CA ALA A 403 12.15 -38.81 15.09
C ALA A 403 13.57 -39.30 15.09
N MET A 404 14.54 -38.45 14.76
CA MET A 404 15.95 -38.74 14.95
C MET A 404 16.10 -39.14 16.42
N LYS A 405 16.08 -40.42 16.69
CA LYS A 405 16.55 -40.97 17.94
C LYS A 405 18.04 -40.66 17.93
N GLY A 406 18.38 -39.58 18.65
CA GLY A 406 19.75 -39.34 19.03
C GLY A 406 20.24 -40.57 19.75
N GLU A 407 21.04 -41.36 19.07
CA GLU A 407 21.91 -42.34 19.73
C GLU A 407 22.99 -41.57 20.46
N ASN A 408 23.18 -42.00 21.71
CA ASN A 408 24.18 -41.54 22.70
C ASN A 408 25.60 -41.40 22.17
#